data_6769e46a4db80ac9212217048e17d26b
#
_entry.id   6769e46a4db80ac9212217048e17d26b
#
_cell.length_a   1.000
_cell.length_b   1.000
_cell.length_c   1.000
_cell.angle_alpha   90.00
_cell.angle_beta   90.00
_cell.angle_gamma   90.00
#
_symmetry.space_group_name_H-M   'P 1'
#
loop_
_entity.id
_entity.type
_entity.pdbx_description
1 polymer ?
#
loop_
_entity_poly.entity_id
_entity_poly.type
_entity_poly.pdbx_seq_one_letter_code
_entity_poly.pdbx_strand_id
1 'polypeptide(L)'
;GSPSSLRRRVLFTERYVLAGRAGHPRLRRRPTLEQFCALDQVIVSPDGGGFHGATDDALATHGLQRRVVLSVPHFLFLRSVLESTDLVAMLPERLVEGAALQVVEAPLEIPGYEMAMLWHERAHRDPAHQWLREQIVNAI
;
A
#
# COMPACT_ATOMS: atom_id res chain seq x y z
N GLY A 1 -22.49 6.39 -9.35
CA GLY A 1 -22.29 4.98 -9.70
C GLY A 1 -21.72 4.82 -11.08
N SER A 2 -21.27 3.62 -11.36
CA SER A 2 -20.79 3.29 -12.70
C SER A 2 -21.93 3.38 -13.69
N PRO A 3 -21.68 3.84 -14.93
CA PRO A 3 -22.68 3.75 -15.98
C PRO A 3 -23.15 2.30 -16.16
N SER A 4 -24.41 2.10 -16.50
CA SER A 4 -24.96 0.77 -16.74
C SER A 4 -24.25 0.03 -17.88
N SER A 5 -23.48 0.74 -18.71
CA SER A 5 -22.67 0.18 -19.78
C SER A 5 -21.35 -0.42 -19.32
N LEU A 6 -20.99 -0.30 -18.04
CA LEU A 6 -19.75 -0.85 -17.48
C LEU A 6 -20.00 -2.09 -16.65
N ARG A 7 -19.11 -3.07 -16.81
CA ARG A 7 -19.01 -4.25 -15.97
C ARG A 7 -17.83 -4.11 -15.03
N ARG A 8 -17.89 -4.76 -13.86
CA ARG A 8 -16.88 -4.67 -12.81
C ARG A 8 -16.58 -6.04 -12.22
N ARG A 9 -15.31 -6.31 -11.99
CA ARG A 9 -14.87 -7.47 -11.22
C ARG A 9 -13.81 -7.04 -10.21
N VAL A 10 -14.03 -7.33 -8.93
CA VAL A 10 -13.03 -7.10 -7.90
C VAL A 10 -11.92 -8.12 -8.06
N LEU A 11 -10.68 -7.67 -8.15
CA LEU A 11 -9.49 -8.51 -8.27
C LEU A 11 -8.92 -8.90 -6.92
N PHE A 12 -8.74 -7.90 -6.03
CA PHE A 12 -8.30 -8.12 -4.66
C PHE A 12 -8.60 -6.88 -3.82
N THR A 13 -8.57 -7.06 -2.51
CA THR A 13 -8.65 -5.96 -1.55
C THR A 13 -7.25 -5.72 -0.99
N GLU A 14 -6.77 -4.48 -1.09
CA GLU A 14 -5.45 -4.11 -0.61
C GLU A 14 -5.51 -3.77 0.88
N ARG A 15 -4.44 -4.12 1.61
CA ARG A 15 -4.26 -3.70 2.99
C ARG A 15 -2.84 -3.14 3.17
N TYR A 16 -2.67 -2.29 4.19
CA TYR A 16 -1.38 -1.69 4.50
C TYR A 16 -0.70 -2.43 5.65
N VAL A 17 0.61 -2.56 5.56
CA VAL A 17 1.47 -3.12 6.60
C VAL A 17 2.65 -2.19 6.86
N LEU A 18 3.24 -2.32 8.05
CA LEU A 18 4.44 -1.57 8.42
C LEU A 18 5.67 -2.39 8.05
N ALA A 19 6.58 -1.82 7.29
CA ALA A 19 7.76 -2.50 6.78
C ALA A 19 9.05 -1.73 7.05
N GLY A 20 10.13 -2.47 7.21
CA GLY A 20 11.47 -1.93 7.38
C GLY A 20 12.51 -2.97 7.00
N ARG A 21 13.81 -2.69 7.23
CA ARG A 21 14.86 -3.63 6.91
C ARG A 21 14.75 -4.92 7.73
N ALA A 22 15.26 -6.01 7.19
CA ALA A 22 15.37 -7.25 7.94
C ALA A 22 16.21 -6.99 9.21
N GLY A 23 15.72 -7.51 10.35
CA GLY A 23 16.41 -7.31 11.64
C GLY A 23 16.22 -5.93 12.26
N HIS A 24 15.30 -5.11 11.74
CA HIS A 24 15.02 -3.79 12.31
C HIS A 24 14.69 -3.92 13.81
N PRO A 25 15.39 -3.23 14.71
CA PRO A 25 15.23 -3.44 16.15
C PRO A 25 13.86 -3.04 16.70
N ARG A 26 13.17 -2.12 16.04
CA ARG A 26 11.84 -1.64 16.45
C ARG A 26 10.69 -2.35 15.76
N LEU A 27 10.96 -3.31 14.87
CA LEU A 27 9.96 -4.09 14.17
C LEU A 27 9.97 -5.56 14.58
N ARG A 28 10.53 -5.90 15.75
CA ARG A 28 10.51 -7.27 16.28
C ARG A 28 9.11 -7.73 16.66
N ARG A 29 8.25 -6.76 16.97
CA ARG A 29 6.85 -6.98 17.29
C ARG A 29 6.04 -5.75 16.85
N ARG A 30 4.73 -5.89 16.83
CA ARG A 30 3.83 -4.77 16.53
C ARG A 30 4.10 -3.62 17.51
N PRO A 31 4.43 -2.41 17.02
CA PRO A 31 4.61 -1.26 17.90
C PRO A 31 3.28 -0.81 18.50
N THR A 32 3.36 -0.12 19.63
CA THR A 32 2.22 0.63 20.14
C THR A 32 1.97 1.83 19.24
N LEU A 33 0.79 2.45 19.37
CA LEU A 33 0.46 3.63 18.57
C LEU A 33 1.45 4.78 18.84
N GLU A 34 1.85 4.98 20.08
CA GLU A 34 2.86 5.98 20.44
C GLU A 34 4.22 5.67 19.82
N GLN A 35 4.65 4.41 19.89
CA GLN A 35 5.91 3.98 19.28
C GLN A 35 5.87 4.16 17.77
N PHE A 36 4.77 3.85 17.14
CA PHE A 36 4.57 4.02 15.69
C PHE A 36 4.76 5.48 15.27
N CYS A 37 4.14 6.40 16.01
CA CYS A 37 4.25 7.84 15.71
C CYS A 37 5.67 8.38 15.88
N ALA A 38 6.49 7.74 16.73
CA ALA A 38 7.87 8.13 16.98
C ALA A 38 8.88 7.55 15.97
N LEU A 39 8.48 6.60 15.14
CA LEU A 39 9.34 6.04 14.10
C LEU A 39 9.60 7.05 12.98
N ASP A 40 10.82 7.04 12.46
CA ASP A 40 11.16 7.83 11.27
C ASP A 40 10.65 7.10 10.02
N GLN A 41 9.73 7.73 9.30
CA GLN A 41 8.99 7.11 8.21
C GLN A 41 9.31 7.75 6.87
N VAL A 42 9.29 6.93 5.83
CA VAL A 42 9.40 7.37 4.45
C VAL A 42 8.11 7.06 3.71
N ILE A 43 7.71 7.94 2.80
CA ILE A 43 6.52 7.75 1.97
C ILE A 43 6.88 7.79 0.49
N VAL A 44 6.00 7.21 -0.33
CA VAL A 44 6.06 7.37 -1.78
C VAL A 44 5.13 8.50 -2.18
N SER A 45 5.65 9.46 -2.94
CA SER A 45 4.87 10.56 -3.49
C SER A 45 5.28 10.80 -4.94
N PRO A 46 4.59 10.19 -5.91
CA PRO A 46 4.97 10.27 -7.32
C PRO A 46 4.99 11.68 -7.91
N ASP A 47 4.16 12.56 -7.38
CA ASP A 47 4.07 13.96 -7.82
C ASP A 47 4.95 14.92 -7.02
N GLY A 48 5.78 14.39 -6.10
CA GLY A 48 6.64 15.21 -5.27
C GLY A 48 5.89 16.10 -4.28
N GLY A 49 4.57 15.94 -4.17
CA GLY A 49 3.74 16.72 -3.25
C GLY A 49 3.88 16.27 -1.81
N GLY A 50 3.10 16.80 -0.94
CA GLY A 50 3.20 16.69 0.51
C GLY A 50 3.40 15.31 1.14
N PHE A 51 3.47 15.32 2.46
CA PHE A 51 3.74 14.14 3.28
C PHE A 51 2.47 13.53 3.89
N HIS A 52 1.33 13.69 3.20
CA HIS A 52 0.03 13.26 3.70
C HIS A 52 -0.52 12.08 2.89
N GLY A 53 -1.19 11.17 3.58
CA GLY A 53 -1.80 9.99 2.96
C GLY A 53 -2.84 9.33 3.88
N ALA A 54 -3.28 8.13 3.52
CA ALA A 54 -4.31 7.38 4.25
C ALA A 54 -3.93 7.13 5.71
N THR A 55 -2.65 6.86 5.98
CA THR A 55 -2.16 6.69 7.36
C THR A 55 -2.34 7.96 8.17
N ASP A 56 -2.05 9.11 7.57
CA ASP A 56 -2.17 10.40 8.25
C ASP A 56 -3.62 10.74 8.57
N ASP A 57 -4.53 10.43 7.65
CA ASP A 57 -5.97 10.60 7.88
C ASP A 57 -6.45 9.73 9.05
N ALA A 58 -6.01 8.47 9.09
CA ALA A 58 -6.36 7.55 10.16
C ALA A 58 -5.81 8.02 11.51
N LEU A 59 -4.57 8.52 11.55
CA LEU A 59 -3.97 9.06 12.78
C LEU A 59 -4.67 10.32 13.24
N ALA A 60 -5.11 11.17 12.32
CA ALA A 60 -5.80 12.43 12.65
C ALA A 60 -7.10 12.18 13.42
N THR A 61 -7.79 11.06 13.18
CA THR A 61 -8.99 10.69 13.96
C THR A 61 -8.69 10.45 15.44
N HIS A 62 -7.44 10.17 15.78
CA HIS A 62 -6.95 9.99 17.15
C HIS A 62 -6.20 11.23 17.67
N GLY A 63 -6.18 12.31 16.91
CA GLY A 63 -5.43 13.52 17.26
C GLY A 63 -3.91 13.33 17.19
N LEU A 64 -3.43 12.39 16.38
CA LEU A 64 -2.01 12.02 16.30
C LEU A 64 -1.42 12.32 14.92
N GLN A 65 -0.10 12.45 14.91
CA GLN A 65 0.71 12.60 13.70
C GLN A 65 1.86 11.62 13.74
N ARG A 66 2.26 11.13 12.58
CA ARG A 66 3.49 10.36 12.43
C ARG A 66 4.64 11.28 11.97
N ARG A 67 5.85 10.78 12.11
CA ARG A 67 7.06 11.50 11.74
C ARG A 67 7.53 11.07 10.37
N VAL A 68 7.14 11.80 9.33
CA VAL A 68 7.61 11.53 7.97
C VAL A 68 8.84 12.39 7.70
N VAL A 69 9.97 11.74 7.44
CA VAL A 69 11.27 12.40 7.27
C VAL A 69 11.75 12.41 5.82
N LEU A 70 11.14 11.61 4.96
CA LEU A 70 11.57 11.47 3.57
C LEU A 70 10.40 11.11 2.67
N SER A 71 10.37 11.68 1.48
CA SER A 71 9.48 11.29 0.41
C SER A 71 10.30 10.85 -0.80
N VAL A 72 9.91 9.74 -1.42
CA VAL A 72 10.59 9.21 -2.61
C VAL A 72 9.59 9.05 -3.75
N PRO A 73 10.04 9.11 -5.02
CA PRO A 73 9.13 9.17 -6.15
C PRO A 73 8.45 7.84 -6.52
N HIS A 74 9.04 6.69 -6.16
CA HIS A 74 8.47 5.39 -6.50
C HIS A 74 8.98 4.28 -5.60
N PHE A 75 8.33 3.11 -5.70
CA PHE A 75 8.55 1.98 -4.81
C PHE A 75 9.97 1.40 -4.84
N LEU A 76 10.61 1.36 -6.00
CA LEU A 76 11.98 0.82 -6.08
C LEU A 76 12.96 1.65 -5.25
N PHE A 77 12.81 2.96 -5.28
CA PHE A 77 13.57 3.85 -4.41
C PHE A 77 13.29 3.60 -2.94
N LEU A 78 12.00 3.46 -2.60
CA LEU A 78 11.58 3.19 -1.24
C LEU A 78 12.21 1.91 -0.71
N ARG A 79 12.16 0.84 -1.50
CA ARG A 79 12.73 -0.45 -1.13
C ARG A 79 14.23 -0.34 -0.81
N SER A 80 14.98 0.36 -1.66
CA SER A 80 16.39 0.59 -1.44
C SER A 80 16.66 1.36 -0.14
N VAL A 81 15.86 2.38 0.15
CA VAL A 81 15.96 3.16 1.39
C VAL A 81 15.68 2.28 2.60
N LEU A 82 14.61 1.47 2.56
CA LEU A 82 14.25 0.60 3.68
C LEU A 82 15.35 -0.45 3.95
N GLU A 83 15.92 -1.05 2.90
CA GLU A 83 16.93 -2.09 3.04
C GLU A 83 18.24 -1.58 3.65
N SER A 84 18.54 -0.29 3.47
CA SER A 84 19.84 0.29 3.84
C SER A 84 19.79 1.27 5.02
N THR A 85 18.63 1.50 5.61
CA THR A 85 18.46 2.45 6.72
C THR A 85 17.54 1.88 7.80
N ASP A 86 17.35 2.62 8.89
CA ASP A 86 16.38 2.31 9.92
C ASP A 86 15.01 2.99 9.67
N LEU A 87 14.82 3.59 8.51
CA LEU A 87 13.52 4.13 8.15
C LEU A 87 12.49 3.02 7.95
N VAL A 88 11.24 3.34 8.23
CA VAL A 88 10.13 2.42 8.05
C VAL A 88 9.09 3.05 7.13
N ALA A 89 8.18 2.25 6.60
CA ALA A 89 7.11 2.74 5.74
C ALA A 89 5.83 1.93 5.92
N MET A 90 4.69 2.60 5.76
CA MET A 90 3.41 1.94 5.56
C MET A 90 3.26 1.65 4.07
N LEU A 91 3.06 0.40 3.73
CA LEU A 91 3.02 -0.07 2.35
C LEU A 91 1.87 -1.04 2.11
N PRO A 92 1.33 -1.08 0.89
CA PRO A 92 0.47 -2.17 0.48
C PRO A 92 1.18 -3.51 0.66
N GLU A 93 0.49 -4.48 1.27
CA GLU A 93 1.06 -5.79 1.58
C GLU A 93 1.63 -6.49 0.35
N ARG A 94 0.98 -6.35 -0.80
CA ARG A 94 1.43 -7.00 -2.03
C ARG A 94 2.80 -6.51 -2.51
N LEU A 95 3.16 -5.27 -2.18
CA LEU A 95 4.46 -4.71 -2.60
C LEU A 95 5.64 -5.26 -1.78
N VAL A 96 5.37 -5.82 -0.61
CA VAL A 96 6.44 -6.37 0.26
C VAL A 96 6.58 -7.88 0.12
N GLU A 97 5.68 -8.55 -0.60
CA GLU A 97 5.78 -9.97 -0.86
C GLU A 97 7.07 -10.28 -1.62
N GLY A 98 7.83 -11.25 -1.15
CA GLY A 98 9.09 -11.64 -1.77
C GLY A 98 10.25 -10.67 -1.56
N ALA A 99 10.04 -9.55 -0.89
CA ALA A 99 11.10 -8.61 -0.55
C ALA A 99 11.81 -9.04 0.74
N ALA A 100 13.10 -8.71 0.86
CA ALA A 100 13.88 -8.99 2.06
C ALA A 100 13.63 -7.91 3.13
N LEU A 101 12.36 -7.74 3.49
CA LEU A 101 11.91 -6.75 4.47
C LEU A 101 11.25 -7.44 5.65
N GLN A 102 11.34 -6.82 6.80
CA GLN A 102 10.58 -7.21 7.98
C GLN A 102 9.24 -6.48 7.96
N VAL A 103 8.15 -7.21 8.19
CA VAL A 103 6.79 -6.71 8.09
C VAL A 103 6.06 -7.01 9.39
N VAL A 104 5.37 -6.01 9.92
CA VAL A 104 4.52 -6.16 11.10
C VAL A 104 3.19 -5.44 10.87
N GLU A 105 2.19 -5.81 11.67
CA GLU A 105 0.91 -5.11 11.69
C GLU A 105 1.09 -3.69 12.22
N ALA A 106 0.42 -2.71 11.60
CA ALA A 106 0.33 -1.37 12.17
C ALA A 106 -0.58 -1.37 13.39
N PRO A 107 -0.36 -0.47 14.36
CA PRO A 107 -1.15 -0.40 15.59
C PRO A 107 -2.51 0.30 15.43
N LEU A 108 -2.96 0.51 14.21
CA LEU A 108 -4.26 1.12 13.92
C LEU A 108 -4.80 0.56 12.61
N GLU A 109 -6.12 0.64 12.43
CA GLU A 109 -6.74 0.28 11.16
C GLU A 109 -6.60 1.43 10.18
N ILE A 110 -6.09 1.10 8.99
CA ILE A 110 -5.99 2.03 7.88
C ILE A 110 -6.88 1.47 6.77
N PRO A 111 -7.88 2.23 6.31
CA PRO A 111 -8.76 1.75 5.25
C PRO A 111 -7.96 1.33 4.03
N GLY A 112 -8.15 0.09 3.61
CA GLY A 112 -7.61 -0.41 2.37
C GLY A 112 -8.50 0.01 1.20
N TYR A 113 -8.16 -0.48 0.03
CA TYR A 113 -8.96 -0.23 -1.16
C TYR A 113 -9.13 -1.51 -1.97
N GLU A 114 -10.21 -1.56 -2.73
CA GLU A 114 -10.44 -2.63 -3.68
C GLU A 114 -9.79 -2.27 -5.01
N MET A 115 -9.02 -3.21 -5.55
CA MET A 115 -8.55 -3.13 -6.92
C MET A 115 -9.52 -3.90 -7.80
N ALA A 116 -10.09 -3.23 -8.80
CA ALA A 116 -11.11 -3.82 -9.65
C ALA A 116 -10.77 -3.61 -11.12
N MET A 117 -11.22 -4.55 -11.94
CA MET A 117 -11.16 -4.44 -13.38
C MET A 117 -12.51 -3.96 -13.90
N LEU A 118 -12.49 -2.98 -14.80
CA LEU A 118 -13.68 -2.44 -15.46
C LEU A 118 -13.56 -2.67 -16.96
N TRP A 119 -14.69 -2.99 -17.60
CA TRP A 119 -14.76 -3.07 -19.04
C TRP A 119 -16.14 -2.71 -19.55
N HIS A 120 -16.21 -2.30 -20.81
CA HIS A 120 -17.46 -1.92 -21.43
C HIS A 120 -18.34 -3.14 -21.71
N GLU A 121 -19.63 -3.02 -21.51
CA GLU A 121 -20.60 -4.10 -21.76
C GLU A 121 -20.46 -4.70 -23.16
N ARG A 122 -20.13 -3.89 -24.17
CA ARG A 122 -19.90 -4.35 -25.55
C ARG A 122 -18.84 -5.42 -25.67
N ALA A 123 -17.81 -5.38 -24.80
CA ALA A 123 -16.72 -6.33 -24.82
C ALA A 123 -17.00 -7.57 -23.99
N HIS A 124 -18.11 -7.61 -23.24
CA HIS A 124 -18.34 -8.65 -22.26
C HIS A 124 -18.33 -10.07 -22.86
N ARG A 125 -18.96 -10.24 -24.01
CA ARG A 125 -19.06 -11.55 -24.69
C ARG A 125 -18.02 -11.76 -25.78
N ASP A 126 -17.17 -10.79 -26.02
CA ASP A 126 -16.10 -10.93 -27.00
C ASP A 126 -15.05 -11.96 -26.52
N PRO A 127 -14.80 -13.04 -27.28
CA PRO A 127 -13.89 -14.09 -26.85
C PRO A 127 -12.46 -13.63 -26.58
N ALA A 128 -11.93 -12.71 -27.39
CA ALA A 128 -10.58 -12.20 -27.18
C ALA A 128 -10.50 -11.38 -25.90
N HIS A 129 -11.51 -10.58 -25.62
CA HIS A 129 -11.58 -9.77 -24.40
C HIS A 129 -11.78 -10.65 -23.16
N GLN A 130 -12.60 -11.70 -23.27
CA GLN A 130 -12.77 -12.68 -22.19
C GLN A 130 -11.44 -13.35 -21.85
N TRP A 131 -10.69 -13.75 -22.85
CA TRP A 131 -9.37 -14.33 -22.67
C TRP A 131 -8.42 -13.38 -21.95
N LEU A 132 -8.41 -12.09 -22.37
CA LEU A 132 -7.58 -11.07 -21.75
C LEU A 132 -7.92 -10.90 -20.26
N ARG A 133 -9.21 -10.83 -19.93
CA ARG A 133 -9.66 -10.70 -18.53
C ARG A 133 -9.20 -11.89 -17.68
N GLU A 134 -9.28 -13.09 -18.22
CA GLU A 134 -8.81 -14.30 -17.53
C GLU A 134 -7.30 -14.25 -17.28
N GLN A 135 -6.52 -13.74 -18.25
CA GLN A 135 -5.07 -13.57 -18.07
C GLN A 135 -4.76 -12.59 -16.94
N ILE A 136 -5.51 -11.49 -16.85
CA ILE A 136 -5.35 -10.49 -15.77
C ILE A 136 -5.65 -11.14 -14.42
N VAL A 137 -6.75 -11.87 -14.31
CA VAL A 137 -7.15 -12.54 -13.06
C VAL A 137 -6.09 -13.56 -12.64
N ASN A 138 -5.56 -14.33 -13.57
CA ASN A 138 -4.59 -15.38 -13.30
C ASN A 138 -3.19 -14.82 -12.94
N ALA A 139 -2.91 -13.57 -13.30
CA ALA A 139 -1.63 -12.92 -13.02
C ALA A 139 -1.54 -12.33 -11.61
N ILE A 140 -2.63 -12.35 -10.84
CA ILE A 140 -2.70 -11.72 -9.50
C ILE A 140 -2.31 -12.71 -8.41
#